data_d75121683df61b2cc87011bd1ef0cce5
#
_entry.id   d75121683df61b2cc87011bd1ef0cce5
#
_cell.length_a   1.000
_cell.length_b   1.000
_cell.length_c   1.000
_cell.angle_alpha   90.00
_cell.angle_beta   90.00
_cell.angle_gamma   90.00
#
_symmetry.space_group_name_H-M   'P 1'
#
loop_
_entity.id
_entity.type
_entity.pdbx_description
1 polymer ?
#
loop_
_entity_poly.entity_id
_entity_poly.type
_entity_poly.pdbx_seq_one_letter_code
_entity_poly.pdbx_strand_id
1 'polypeptide(L)'
;MSTGVIKKVAGPLVIAEGLRDANMFDVVRVSEQRLIGEIIEMHGDEASIQVYEETSGLGPGEPVESMDVPMSVELGPGLIASIYDGIQRPLDDIMKISGNNLKRGVEVPSLKRNLKWEFVPTVKVGDEVETGDVIGTVQETVLVQQKIMVPYGIKGTIKEIKEGTFTVEDIVAVVETEKGEKELTMMQKWPVRRGRPYKKKLPPEMPLVTGQRVIDTFFPIAKGGVAAVPGPFGSGKTVIQHQLAKWAEADIVVYIGCGERGNEMTDVLNEFPELKDPKTGQPLMQRTVLIANTSDMPVAAREASIYTGITIAEYFRDMGYSVALMADSTSRWAEALREMSGRLEEMPGEEGYPAYLGSRLAQFYERAGHVVSLGKEGREGALSVIGAVSPPGGDTSEPVSQATLRIVKVFWGLDASLAYKRHFPAINWLKSYSLYLDDMEKWFNGQVAEDWMEGRQKMMTLLQEEAELEEIVKMVGMDALSPSDRLKMEAARSIREDFLHQNSFHEVDTYTSLKKQHMMMVLVNEFFDRATDALKDGASLQKLISMPVREQIGRFKYVTEDKLDEEFKQVDETLSAQIAAAFVKEEG
;
A
#
# COMPACT_ATOMS: atom_id res chain seq x y z
N MET A 1 -25.84 -20.01 21.14
CA MET A 1 -24.53 -20.62 20.81
C MET A 1 -24.78 -22.06 20.46
N SER A 2 -24.55 -22.46 19.20
CA SER A 2 -24.64 -23.85 18.79
C SER A 2 -23.34 -24.57 19.12
N THR A 3 -23.46 -25.79 19.56
CA THR A 3 -22.33 -26.66 19.93
C THR A 3 -22.33 -27.90 19.08
N GLY A 4 -21.17 -28.26 18.56
CA GLY A 4 -20.94 -29.45 17.74
C GLY A 4 -19.73 -30.23 18.21
N VAL A 5 -19.35 -31.22 17.44
CA VAL A 5 -18.17 -32.05 17.70
C VAL A 5 -17.34 -32.20 16.40
N ILE A 6 -16.04 -32.33 16.58
CA ILE A 6 -15.13 -32.59 15.46
C ILE A 6 -15.43 -33.95 14.86
N LYS A 7 -15.61 -34.03 13.55
CA LYS A 7 -15.74 -35.25 12.77
C LYS A 7 -14.45 -35.64 12.06
N LYS A 8 -13.74 -34.65 11.50
CA LYS A 8 -12.49 -34.86 10.74
C LYS A 8 -11.55 -33.68 10.92
N VAL A 9 -10.26 -33.94 10.95
CA VAL A 9 -9.19 -32.93 10.92
C VAL A 9 -8.30 -33.17 9.72
N ALA A 10 -8.08 -32.15 8.91
CA ALA A 10 -7.23 -32.20 7.72
C ALA A 10 -6.33 -30.94 7.64
N GLY A 11 -5.28 -30.92 8.45
CA GLY A 11 -4.44 -29.73 8.62
C GLY A 11 -5.25 -28.56 9.21
N PRO A 12 -5.21 -27.36 8.62
CA PRO A 12 -5.96 -26.21 9.14
C PRO A 12 -7.49 -26.32 8.93
N LEU A 13 -7.96 -27.33 8.18
CA LEU A 13 -9.37 -27.60 7.98
C LEU A 13 -9.90 -28.59 9.00
N VAL A 14 -10.95 -28.21 9.72
CA VAL A 14 -11.69 -29.07 10.65
C VAL A 14 -13.13 -29.17 10.16
N ILE A 15 -13.66 -30.39 10.06
CA ILE A 15 -15.07 -30.63 9.78
C ILE A 15 -15.73 -30.99 11.10
N ALA A 16 -16.77 -30.24 11.48
CA ALA A 16 -17.57 -30.48 12.67
C ALA A 16 -19.02 -30.75 12.30
N GLU A 17 -19.71 -31.54 13.11
CA GLU A 17 -21.14 -31.83 12.97
C GLU A 17 -21.93 -31.29 14.16
N GLY A 18 -23.23 -31.06 13.99
CA GLY A 18 -24.10 -30.53 15.04
C GLY A 18 -24.21 -29.00 15.06
N LEU A 19 -23.66 -28.30 14.08
CA LEU A 19 -23.65 -26.83 14.00
C LEU A 19 -24.78 -26.26 13.11
N ARG A 20 -25.96 -26.89 13.10
CA ARG A 20 -27.07 -26.53 12.21
C ARG A 20 -27.51 -25.07 12.27
N ASP A 21 -27.44 -24.46 13.44
CA ASP A 21 -27.90 -23.08 13.68
C ASP A 21 -26.80 -22.03 13.53
N ALA A 22 -25.57 -22.43 13.19
CA ALA A 22 -24.46 -21.53 12.93
C ALA A 22 -24.54 -20.94 11.51
N ASN A 23 -23.92 -19.79 11.30
CA ASN A 23 -23.87 -19.12 10.01
C ASN A 23 -22.49 -19.22 9.38
N MET A 24 -22.44 -19.10 8.05
CA MET A 24 -21.16 -18.92 7.36
C MET A 24 -20.43 -17.69 7.90
N PHE A 25 -19.12 -17.85 8.06
CA PHE A 25 -18.20 -16.85 8.62
C PHE A 25 -18.33 -16.57 10.12
N ASP A 26 -19.15 -17.34 10.84
CA ASP A 26 -19.15 -17.28 12.29
C ASP A 26 -17.82 -17.79 12.85
N VAL A 27 -17.34 -17.09 13.87
CA VAL A 27 -16.18 -17.52 14.68
C VAL A 27 -16.57 -18.71 15.50
N VAL A 28 -15.72 -19.71 15.56
CA VAL A 28 -15.89 -20.89 16.40
C VAL A 28 -14.68 -21.09 17.32
N ARG A 29 -14.92 -21.76 18.45
CA ARG A 29 -13.89 -22.26 19.35
C ARG A 29 -13.78 -23.76 19.17
N VAL A 30 -12.62 -24.22 18.74
CA VAL A 30 -12.38 -25.60 18.37
C VAL A 30 -11.57 -26.30 19.46
N SER A 31 -12.03 -27.46 19.88
CA SER A 31 -11.49 -28.33 20.93
C SER A 31 -11.53 -27.73 22.36
N GLU A 32 -11.14 -28.52 23.34
CA GLU A 32 -10.92 -28.08 24.72
C GLU A 32 -9.86 -26.97 24.83
N GLN A 33 -8.96 -26.88 23.84
CA GLN A 33 -7.94 -25.82 23.76
C GLN A 33 -8.51 -24.48 23.27
N ARG A 34 -9.77 -24.44 22.83
CA ARG A 34 -10.48 -23.22 22.38
C ARG A 34 -9.79 -22.49 21.24
N LEU A 35 -9.23 -23.25 20.27
CA LEU A 35 -8.58 -22.66 19.09
C LEU A 35 -9.56 -21.82 18.28
N ILE A 36 -9.10 -20.68 17.79
CA ILE A 36 -9.93 -19.79 16.96
C ILE A 36 -10.06 -20.36 15.56
N GLY A 37 -11.30 -20.48 15.09
CA GLY A 37 -11.64 -20.87 13.72
C GLY A 37 -12.80 -20.07 13.17
N GLU A 38 -13.04 -20.22 11.89
CA GLU A 38 -14.14 -19.58 11.15
C GLU A 38 -14.81 -20.60 10.26
N ILE A 39 -16.13 -20.60 10.23
CA ILE A 39 -16.93 -21.45 9.33
C ILE A 39 -16.80 -20.90 7.91
N ILE A 40 -16.28 -21.70 6.99
CA ILE A 40 -16.08 -21.30 5.58
C ILE A 40 -17.04 -22.00 4.61
N GLU A 41 -17.70 -23.07 5.06
CA GLU A 41 -18.66 -23.81 4.27
C GLU A 41 -19.64 -24.55 5.19
N MET A 42 -20.87 -24.71 4.75
CA MET A 42 -21.93 -25.41 5.48
C MET A 42 -22.64 -26.42 4.58
N HIS A 43 -22.74 -27.65 5.05
CA HIS A 43 -23.52 -28.74 4.40
C HIS A 43 -24.49 -29.38 5.41
N GLY A 44 -25.69 -28.84 5.48
CA GLY A 44 -26.69 -29.32 6.46
C GLY A 44 -26.28 -28.94 7.89
N ASP A 45 -25.90 -29.92 8.71
CA ASP A 45 -25.39 -29.74 10.06
C ASP A 45 -23.86 -29.87 10.17
N GLU A 46 -23.21 -30.20 9.04
CA GLU A 46 -21.75 -30.21 8.96
C GLU A 46 -21.21 -28.84 8.58
N ALA A 47 -20.20 -28.38 9.30
CA ALA A 47 -19.48 -27.15 9.03
C ALA A 47 -18.01 -27.44 8.70
N SER A 48 -17.51 -26.88 7.60
CA SER A 48 -16.09 -26.83 7.30
C SER A 48 -15.51 -25.57 7.95
N ILE A 49 -14.52 -25.76 8.82
CA ILE A 49 -13.94 -24.72 9.66
C ILE A 49 -12.47 -24.58 9.31
N GLN A 50 -12.05 -23.37 8.92
CA GLN A 50 -10.62 -23.04 8.89
C GLN A 50 -10.15 -22.60 10.27
N VAL A 51 -9.12 -23.24 10.79
CA VAL A 51 -8.56 -22.93 12.10
C VAL A 51 -7.32 -22.05 11.93
N TYR A 52 -7.28 -20.96 12.65
CA TYR A 52 -6.22 -19.96 12.57
C TYR A 52 -4.95 -20.30 13.36
N GLU A 53 -4.97 -21.43 14.03
CA GLU A 53 -3.88 -21.93 14.86
C GLU A 53 -3.48 -23.35 14.44
N GLU A 54 -2.36 -23.84 14.98
CA GLU A 54 -1.87 -25.19 14.73
C GLU A 54 -2.86 -26.24 15.26
N THR A 55 -3.28 -27.16 14.40
CA THR A 55 -4.29 -28.18 14.70
C THR A 55 -3.73 -29.56 15.10
N SER A 56 -2.41 -29.68 15.17
CA SER A 56 -1.78 -30.94 15.54
C SER A 56 -2.28 -31.47 16.89
N GLY A 57 -2.70 -32.73 16.92
CA GLY A 57 -3.21 -33.37 18.12
C GLY A 57 -4.70 -33.20 18.38
N LEU A 58 -5.43 -32.47 17.53
CA LEU A 58 -6.90 -32.46 17.54
C LEU A 58 -7.44 -33.78 16.97
N GLY A 59 -8.56 -34.24 17.50
CA GLY A 59 -9.19 -35.47 17.08
C GLY A 59 -10.72 -35.43 17.02
N PRO A 60 -11.33 -36.42 16.36
CA PRO A 60 -12.79 -36.55 16.34
C PRO A 60 -13.37 -36.67 17.75
N GLY A 61 -14.55 -36.07 17.95
CA GLY A 61 -15.27 -36.08 19.24
C GLY A 61 -14.97 -34.90 20.14
N GLU A 62 -13.93 -34.09 19.85
CA GLU A 62 -13.66 -32.87 20.61
C GLU A 62 -14.72 -31.77 20.32
N PRO A 63 -15.03 -30.90 21.31
CA PRO A 63 -16.11 -29.94 21.19
C PRO A 63 -15.80 -28.81 20.21
N VAL A 64 -16.84 -28.29 19.56
CA VAL A 64 -16.78 -27.07 18.77
C VAL A 64 -17.93 -26.17 19.19
N GLU A 65 -17.66 -24.93 19.51
CA GLU A 65 -18.62 -23.94 19.97
C GLU A 65 -18.70 -22.75 19.02
N SER A 66 -19.87 -22.46 18.47
CA SER A 66 -20.09 -21.24 17.68
C SER A 66 -20.23 -20.04 18.60
N MET A 67 -19.58 -18.95 18.25
CA MET A 67 -19.68 -17.68 18.94
C MET A 67 -20.85 -16.82 18.43
N ASP A 68 -21.52 -17.25 17.35
CA ASP A 68 -22.64 -16.57 16.67
C ASP A 68 -22.30 -15.12 16.23
N VAL A 69 -21.04 -14.87 15.98
CA VAL A 69 -20.53 -13.57 15.48
C VAL A 69 -19.50 -13.79 14.39
N PRO A 70 -19.47 -12.96 13.35
CA PRO A 70 -18.45 -13.05 12.31
C PRO A 70 -17.09 -12.61 12.83
N MET A 71 -16.02 -13.08 12.19
CA MET A 71 -14.68 -12.63 12.47
C MET A 71 -14.58 -11.12 12.30
N SER A 72 -14.21 -10.43 13.37
CA SER A 72 -14.21 -8.97 13.45
C SER A 72 -12.91 -8.46 14.03
N VAL A 73 -12.53 -7.24 13.65
CA VAL A 73 -11.44 -6.49 14.26
C VAL A 73 -11.98 -5.50 15.27
N GLU A 74 -11.18 -5.21 16.29
CA GLU A 74 -11.43 -4.13 17.24
C GLU A 74 -10.81 -2.84 16.71
N LEU A 75 -11.61 -1.80 16.64
CA LEU A 75 -11.24 -0.49 16.09
C LEU A 75 -11.38 0.59 17.17
N GLY A 76 -10.31 1.27 17.49
CA GLY A 76 -10.27 2.29 18.52
C GLY A 76 -8.84 2.75 18.84
N PRO A 77 -8.68 3.56 19.89
CA PRO A 77 -7.35 3.97 20.35
C PRO A 77 -6.48 2.78 20.76
N GLY A 78 -5.23 2.78 20.33
CA GLY A 78 -4.26 1.70 20.58
C GLY A 78 -3.89 0.90 19.33
N LEU A 79 -4.49 1.20 18.17
CA LEU A 79 -4.14 0.59 16.89
C LEU A 79 -2.76 1.04 16.37
N ILE A 80 -2.48 2.33 16.46
CA ILE A 80 -1.23 2.90 15.96
C ILE A 80 -0.04 2.42 16.79
N ALA A 81 1.08 2.23 16.12
CA ALA A 81 2.32 1.66 16.67
C ALA A 81 2.19 0.21 17.17
N SER A 82 1.10 -0.47 16.85
CA SER A 82 0.89 -1.87 17.19
C SER A 82 1.38 -2.80 16.10
N ILE A 83 1.82 -3.98 16.52
CA ILE A 83 2.23 -5.08 15.67
C ILE A 83 1.28 -6.25 15.96
N TYR A 84 0.46 -6.59 14.97
CA TYR A 84 -0.54 -7.65 15.06
C TYR A 84 -0.15 -8.86 14.24
N ASP A 85 -0.68 -10.03 14.61
CA ASP A 85 -0.72 -11.18 13.72
C ASP A 85 -1.91 -11.08 12.73
N GLY A 86 -2.13 -12.12 11.92
CA GLY A 86 -3.17 -12.13 10.88
C GLY A 86 -4.60 -12.01 11.39
N ILE A 87 -4.86 -12.29 12.67
CA ILE A 87 -6.18 -12.19 13.31
C ILE A 87 -6.25 -11.10 14.39
N GLN A 88 -5.39 -10.11 14.28
CA GLN A 88 -5.32 -8.96 15.18
C GLN A 88 -4.94 -9.30 16.63
N ARG A 89 -4.14 -10.33 16.88
CA ARG A 89 -3.55 -10.54 18.20
C ARG A 89 -2.26 -9.72 18.32
N PRO A 90 -2.09 -8.89 19.38
CA PRO A 90 -0.86 -8.12 19.58
C PRO A 90 0.32 -9.06 19.84
N LEU A 91 1.35 -9.03 18.99
CA LEU A 91 2.51 -9.93 19.10
C LEU A 91 3.32 -9.69 20.36
N ASP A 92 3.44 -8.44 20.81
CA ASP A 92 4.15 -8.09 22.05
C ASP A 92 3.49 -8.70 23.29
N ASP A 93 2.17 -8.74 23.34
CA ASP A 93 1.42 -9.29 24.47
C ASP A 93 1.42 -10.81 24.42
N ILE A 94 1.37 -11.43 23.23
CA ILE A 94 1.55 -12.87 23.06
C ILE A 94 2.95 -13.29 23.56
N MET A 95 3.99 -12.53 23.21
CA MET A 95 5.36 -12.82 23.63
C MET A 95 5.52 -12.77 25.17
N LYS A 96 4.85 -11.84 25.84
CA LYS A 96 4.86 -11.77 27.31
C LYS A 96 4.23 -13.00 27.98
N ILE A 97 3.20 -13.59 27.36
CA ILE A 97 2.46 -14.74 27.89
C ILE A 97 3.15 -16.06 27.53
N SER A 98 3.60 -16.17 26.28
CA SER A 98 4.07 -17.44 25.69
C SER A 98 5.58 -17.55 25.57
N GLY A 99 6.33 -16.46 25.78
CA GLY A 99 7.76 -16.39 25.48
C GLY A 99 8.01 -16.45 23.96
N ASN A 100 9.12 -17.01 23.55
CA ASN A 100 9.53 -17.05 22.13
C ASN A 100 8.73 -18.05 21.27
N ASN A 101 7.87 -18.86 21.88
CA ASN A 101 7.05 -19.84 21.17
C ASN A 101 5.58 -19.47 21.26
N LEU A 102 4.89 -19.39 20.12
CA LEU A 102 3.44 -19.22 20.07
C LEU A 102 2.74 -20.43 20.67
N LYS A 103 2.11 -20.26 21.83
CA LYS A 103 1.25 -21.26 22.42
C LYS A 103 -0.14 -21.19 21.81
N ARG A 104 -0.77 -22.34 21.60
CA ARG A 104 -2.13 -22.44 21.09
C ARG A 104 -3.16 -22.00 22.14
N GLY A 105 -4.29 -21.48 21.66
CA GLY A 105 -5.40 -21.07 22.53
C GLY A 105 -5.13 -19.82 23.36
N VAL A 106 -4.07 -19.05 23.05
CA VAL A 106 -3.80 -17.78 23.75
C VAL A 106 -4.80 -16.72 23.33
N GLU A 107 -5.61 -16.29 24.28
CA GLU A 107 -6.54 -15.18 24.10
C GLU A 107 -5.93 -13.89 24.62
N VAL A 108 -5.77 -12.90 23.73
CA VAL A 108 -5.26 -11.56 24.06
C VAL A 108 -6.21 -10.54 23.45
N PRO A 109 -6.64 -9.52 24.19
CA PRO A 109 -7.43 -8.43 23.62
C PRO A 109 -6.64 -7.71 22.51
N SER A 110 -7.28 -7.44 21.38
CA SER A 110 -6.63 -6.75 20.27
C SER A 110 -6.24 -5.32 20.61
N LEU A 111 -7.10 -4.61 21.34
CA LEU A 111 -6.79 -3.32 21.95
C LEU A 111 -6.52 -3.52 23.44
N LYS A 112 -5.53 -2.83 23.97
CA LYS A 112 -5.17 -2.91 25.39
C LYS A 112 -6.27 -2.34 26.27
N ARG A 113 -6.80 -3.16 27.20
CA ARG A 113 -7.90 -2.79 28.10
C ARG A 113 -7.45 -1.93 29.28
N ASN A 114 -6.19 -1.99 29.64
CA ASN A 114 -5.62 -1.28 30.80
C ASN A 114 -5.12 0.13 30.48
N LEU A 115 -4.99 0.48 29.19
CA LEU A 115 -4.58 1.81 28.78
C LEU A 115 -5.73 2.79 28.90
N LYS A 116 -5.42 3.95 29.40
CA LYS A 116 -6.35 5.08 29.53
C LYS A 116 -6.02 6.16 28.53
N TRP A 117 -7.07 6.68 27.91
CA TRP A 117 -6.99 7.68 26.86
C TRP A 117 -7.81 8.91 27.26
N GLU A 118 -7.28 10.09 27.02
CA GLU A 118 -8.00 11.34 27.24
C GLU A 118 -9.03 11.56 26.13
N PHE A 119 -10.30 11.44 26.48
CA PHE A 119 -11.41 11.66 25.57
C PHE A 119 -11.92 13.09 25.70
N VAL A 120 -11.88 13.83 24.58
CA VAL A 120 -12.36 15.20 24.48
C VAL A 120 -13.63 15.21 23.61
N PRO A 121 -14.81 15.50 24.17
CA PRO A 121 -16.06 15.51 23.41
C PRO A 121 -16.08 16.65 22.38
N THR A 122 -16.68 16.38 21.24
CA THR A 122 -16.92 17.35 20.16
C THR A 122 -18.39 17.68 19.96
N VAL A 123 -19.27 16.97 20.67
CA VAL A 123 -20.73 17.17 20.67
C VAL A 123 -21.22 17.39 22.10
N LYS A 124 -22.45 17.87 22.21
CA LYS A 124 -23.10 18.19 23.50
C LYS A 124 -24.36 17.35 23.69
N VAL A 125 -24.81 17.27 24.94
CA VAL A 125 -26.14 16.70 25.28
C VAL A 125 -27.22 17.44 24.51
N GLY A 126 -28.12 16.71 23.87
CA GLY A 126 -29.19 17.23 23.01
C GLY A 126 -28.84 17.30 21.53
N ASP A 127 -27.59 17.14 21.14
CA ASP A 127 -27.19 17.08 19.73
C ASP A 127 -27.70 15.81 19.06
N GLU A 128 -28.23 15.94 17.85
CA GLU A 128 -28.58 14.80 17.02
C GLU A 128 -27.33 14.25 16.34
N VAL A 129 -27.16 12.94 16.40
CA VAL A 129 -26.05 12.21 15.77
C VAL A 129 -26.54 11.07 14.90
N GLU A 130 -25.79 10.76 13.89
CA GLU A 130 -26.00 9.62 13.00
C GLU A 130 -24.71 8.82 12.80
N THR A 131 -24.83 7.65 12.19
CA THR A 131 -23.67 6.78 11.86
C THR A 131 -22.53 7.59 11.23
N GLY A 132 -21.34 7.46 11.82
CA GLY A 132 -20.12 8.10 11.32
C GLY A 132 -19.88 9.53 11.84
N ASP A 133 -20.81 10.15 12.55
CA ASP A 133 -20.56 11.44 13.20
C ASP A 133 -19.48 11.29 14.27
N VAL A 134 -18.59 12.28 14.35
CA VAL A 134 -17.54 12.31 15.39
C VAL A 134 -18.14 12.84 16.68
N ILE A 135 -18.05 12.07 17.77
CA ILE A 135 -18.54 12.46 19.09
C ILE A 135 -17.43 12.97 20.01
N GLY A 136 -16.19 12.67 19.68
CA GLY A 136 -15.04 13.10 20.45
C GLY A 136 -13.73 12.70 19.80
N THR A 137 -12.63 13.16 20.38
CA THR A 137 -11.28 12.91 19.89
C THR A 137 -10.37 12.39 20.98
N VAL A 138 -9.37 11.62 20.59
CA VAL A 138 -8.30 11.11 21.44
C VAL A 138 -6.97 11.33 20.75
N GLN A 139 -6.02 12.01 21.41
CA GLN A 139 -4.67 12.12 20.87
C GLN A 139 -3.93 10.81 21.14
N GLU A 140 -3.86 9.93 20.13
CA GLU A 140 -3.26 8.61 20.29
C GLU A 140 -1.74 8.65 20.25
N THR A 141 -1.19 9.36 19.26
CA THR A 141 0.26 9.62 19.14
C THR A 141 0.49 11.10 18.86
N VAL A 142 1.75 11.54 18.81
CA VAL A 142 2.07 12.93 18.43
C VAL A 142 1.55 13.25 17.01
N LEU A 143 1.51 12.25 16.13
CA LEU A 143 1.13 12.40 14.71
C LEU A 143 -0.34 12.12 14.43
N VAL A 144 -1.02 11.30 15.25
CA VAL A 144 -2.35 10.78 14.95
C VAL A 144 -3.34 11.10 16.05
N GLN A 145 -4.43 11.76 15.69
CA GLN A 145 -5.60 11.97 16.53
C GLN A 145 -6.71 11.00 16.10
N GLN A 146 -7.13 10.14 17.02
CA GLN A 146 -8.31 9.30 16.83
C GLN A 146 -9.58 10.14 16.88
N LYS A 147 -10.46 9.93 15.92
CA LYS A 147 -11.82 10.46 15.92
C LYS A 147 -12.78 9.35 16.32
N ILE A 148 -13.43 9.50 17.44
CA ILE A 148 -14.40 8.52 17.92
C ILE A 148 -15.72 8.77 17.21
N MET A 149 -16.14 7.81 16.40
CA MET A 149 -17.29 7.92 15.51
C MET A 149 -18.46 7.09 16.04
N VAL A 150 -19.67 7.57 15.79
CA VAL A 150 -20.90 6.81 16.05
C VAL A 150 -20.89 5.52 15.22
N PRO A 151 -21.04 4.33 15.84
CA PRO A 151 -21.05 3.06 15.16
C PRO A 151 -22.17 2.93 14.12
N TYR A 152 -21.98 2.04 13.17
CA TYR A 152 -22.95 1.79 12.09
C TYR A 152 -24.33 1.37 12.64
N GLY A 153 -25.38 1.94 12.07
CA GLY A 153 -26.77 1.64 12.42
C GLY A 153 -27.31 2.40 13.63
N ILE A 154 -26.52 3.30 14.23
CA ILE A 154 -26.95 4.14 15.36
C ILE A 154 -27.29 5.53 14.84
N LYS A 155 -28.50 6.01 15.20
CA LYS A 155 -28.97 7.37 14.96
C LYS A 155 -29.86 7.77 16.13
N GLY A 156 -29.68 8.97 16.66
CA GLY A 156 -30.46 9.47 17.77
C GLY A 156 -29.93 10.77 18.35
N THR A 157 -30.28 11.05 19.59
CA THR A 157 -29.89 12.27 20.31
C THR A 157 -28.94 11.92 21.44
N ILE A 158 -27.89 12.71 21.64
CA ILE A 158 -26.94 12.53 22.74
C ILE A 158 -27.67 12.80 24.05
N LYS A 159 -27.83 11.77 24.89
CA LYS A 159 -28.40 11.85 26.22
C LYS A 159 -27.35 12.19 27.27
N GLU A 160 -26.18 11.58 27.15
CA GLU A 160 -25.05 11.78 28.06
C GLU A 160 -23.75 11.73 27.25
N ILE A 161 -22.82 12.61 27.59
CA ILE A 161 -21.44 12.57 27.07
C ILE A 161 -20.48 12.97 28.16
N LYS A 162 -19.37 12.25 28.29
CA LYS A 162 -18.37 12.43 29.34
C LYS A 162 -17.10 13.03 28.75
N GLU A 163 -16.37 13.77 29.54
CA GLU A 163 -15.02 14.24 29.29
C GLU A 163 -14.08 13.67 30.33
N GLY A 164 -12.90 13.26 29.96
CA GLY A 164 -11.90 12.75 30.88
C GLY A 164 -11.11 11.60 30.35
N THR A 165 -10.53 10.84 31.27
CA THR A 165 -9.60 9.74 30.94
C THR A 165 -10.32 8.41 31.14
N PHE A 166 -10.43 7.64 30.05
CA PHE A 166 -11.19 6.39 30.00
C PHE A 166 -10.40 5.28 29.29
N THR A 167 -10.76 4.02 29.59
CA THR A 167 -10.34 2.87 28.80
C THR A 167 -11.22 2.73 27.55
N VAL A 168 -10.84 1.87 26.62
CA VAL A 168 -11.62 1.62 25.39
C VAL A 168 -12.97 0.94 25.64
N GLU A 169 -13.18 0.35 26.82
CA GLU A 169 -14.43 -0.32 27.20
C GLU A 169 -15.35 0.57 28.06
N ASP A 170 -14.83 1.67 28.59
CA ASP A 170 -15.63 2.60 29.39
C ASP A 170 -16.66 3.32 28.51
N ILE A 171 -17.87 3.51 29.06
CA ILE A 171 -18.94 4.24 28.37
C ILE A 171 -18.61 5.73 28.41
N VAL A 172 -18.45 6.32 27.22
CA VAL A 172 -18.14 7.75 27.01
C VAL A 172 -19.35 8.57 26.61
N ALA A 173 -20.35 7.94 26.00
CA ALA A 173 -21.60 8.60 25.60
C ALA A 173 -22.77 7.63 25.62
N VAL A 174 -23.99 8.20 25.76
CA VAL A 174 -25.26 7.47 25.63
C VAL A 174 -26.10 8.19 24.58
N VAL A 175 -26.59 7.46 23.59
CA VAL A 175 -27.46 7.95 22.52
C VAL A 175 -28.86 7.40 22.73
N GLU A 176 -29.84 8.26 22.77
CA GLU A 176 -31.25 7.87 22.77
C GLU A 176 -31.71 7.67 21.32
N THR A 177 -32.06 6.44 20.99
CA THR A 177 -32.53 6.04 19.66
C THR A 177 -34.02 5.63 19.72
N GLU A 178 -34.65 5.47 18.54
CA GLU A 178 -36.04 4.97 18.47
C GLU A 178 -36.22 3.56 19.09
N LYS A 179 -35.14 2.81 19.24
CA LYS A 179 -35.11 1.44 19.80
C LYS A 179 -34.63 1.39 21.26
N GLY A 180 -34.48 2.55 21.90
CA GLY A 180 -33.94 2.67 23.24
C GLY A 180 -32.55 3.26 23.31
N GLU A 181 -32.00 3.31 24.49
CA GLU A 181 -30.68 3.86 24.76
C GLU A 181 -29.57 2.95 24.24
N LYS A 182 -28.54 3.54 23.64
CA LYS A 182 -27.31 2.89 23.18
C LYS A 182 -26.11 3.51 23.88
N GLU A 183 -25.37 2.68 24.56
CA GLU A 183 -24.10 3.04 25.19
C GLU A 183 -22.98 2.99 24.16
N LEU A 184 -22.18 4.05 24.10
CA LEU A 184 -21.04 4.14 23.19
C LEU A 184 -19.73 4.15 23.97
N THR A 185 -18.79 3.35 23.49
CA THR A 185 -17.41 3.30 23.97
C THR A 185 -16.46 3.84 22.90
N MET A 186 -15.18 3.99 23.23
CA MET A 186 -14.18 4.40 22.23
C MET A 186 -13.79 3.27 21.26
N MET A 187 -14.26 2.05 21.49
CA MET A 187 -13.99 0.88 20.65
C MET A 187 -15.25 0.45 19.92
N GLN A 188 -15.09 0.04 18.67
CA GLN A 188 -16.11 -0.64 17.89
C GLN A 188 -15.54 -1.90 17.25
N LYS A 189 -16.41 -2.85 16.90
CA LYS A 189 -16.04 -4.06 16.17
C LYS A 189 -16.61 -4.01 14.76
N TRP A 190 -15.83 -4.49 13.79
CA TRP A 190 -16.26 -4.56 12.40
C TRP A 190 -15.87 -5.91 11.76
N PRO A 191 -16.81 -6.57 11.05
CA PRO A 191 -16.53 -7.81 10.33
C PRO A 191 -15.49 -7.60 9.22
N VAL A 192 -14.40 -8.34 9.24
CA VAL A 192 -13.26 -8.12 8.32
C VAL A 192 -13.57 -8.37 6.86
N ARG A 193 -14.50 -9.29 6.57
CA ARG A 193 -14.88 -9.64 5.19
C ARG A 193 -15.83 -8.64 4.54
N ARG A 194 -16.35 -7.69 5.32
CA ARG A 194 -17.26 -6.65 4.83
C ARG A 194 -16.54 -5.31 4.78
N GLY A 195 -16.51 -4.68 3.59
CA GLY A 195 -16.01 -3.31 3.45
C GLY A 195 -16.80 -2.32 4.29
N ARG A 196 -16.12 -1.32 4.85
CA ARG A 196 -16.77 -0.26 5.62
C ARG A 196 -17.51 0.70 4.68
N PRO A 197 -18.76 1.06 4.97
CA PRO A 197 -19.58 1.88 4.09
C PRO A 197 -19.10 3.34 4.07
N TYR A 198 -19.40 4.00 2.97
CA TYR A 198 -19.16 5.42 2.72
C TYR A 198 -20.35 6.04 2.00
N LYS A 199 -20.47 7.37 1.98
CA LYS A 199 -21.55 8.05 1.25
C LYS A 199 -21.35 8.03 -0.26
N LYS A 200 -20.14 8.39 -0.69
CA LYS A 200 -19.82 8.56 -2.10
C LYS A 200 -18.34 8.30 -2.35
N LYS A 201 -18.03 7.64 -3.45
CA LYS A 201 -16.68 7.51 -3.98
C LYS A 201 -16.40 8.69 -4.92
N LEU A 202 -15.25 9.33 -4.72
CA LEU A 202 -14.81 10.47 -5.51
C LEU A 202 -13.93 10.00 -6.68
N PRO A 203 -13.88 10.78 -7.78
CA PRO A 203 -13.00 10.44 -8.90
C PRO A 203 -11.52 10.58 -8.51
N PRO A 204 -10.63 9.80 -9.15
CA PRO A 204 -9.19 9.77 -8.83
C PRO A 204 -8.43 10.90 -9.54
N GLU A 205 -8.71 12.14 -9.18
CA GLU A 205 -8.17 13.33 -9.85
C GLU A 205 -6.88 13.87 -9.21
N MET A 206 -6.53 13.42 -8.02
CA MET A 206 -5.36 13.88 -7.28
C MET A 206 -4.31 12.76 -7.15
N PRO A 207 -3.02 13.04 -7.39
CA PRO A 207 -1.98 12.05 -7.18
C PRO A 207 -1.70 11.83 -5.69
N LEU A 208 -1.28 10.61 -5.37
CA LEU A 208 -0.56 10.31 -4.13
C LEU A 208 0.91 10.59 -4.41
N VAL A 209 1.41 11.73 -3.99
CA VAL A 209 2.80 12.13 -4.23
C VAL A 209 3.74 11.27 -3.39
N THR A 210 4.75 10.70 -4.01
CA THR A 210 5.65 9.74 -3.38
C THR A 210 7.09 10.23 -3.24
N GLY A 211 7.47 11.29 -3.95
CA GLY A 211 8.84 11.77 -4.03
C GLY A 211 9.77 10.87 -4.84
N GLN A 212 9.23 9.82 -5.45
CA GLN A 212 9.96 8.92 -6.35
C GLN A 212 9.70 9.34 -7.80
N ARG A 213 10.75 9.78 -8.50
CA ARG A 213 10.63 10.38 -9.84
C ARG A 213 9.98 9.45 -10.87
N VAL A 214 10.34 8.17 -10.86
CA VAL A 214 9.76 7.19 -11.77
C VAL A 214 8.27 6.98 -11.53
N ILE A 215 7.82 7.13 -10.29
CA ILE A 215 6.41 7.00 -9.93
C ILE A 215 5.68 8.30 -10.24
N ASP A 216 6.05 9.39 -9.61
CA ASP A 216 5.30 10.65 -9.69
C ASP A 216 5.24 11.22 -11.11
N THR A 217 6.34 11.12 -11.87
CA THR A 217 6.40 11.65 -13.23
C THR A 217 5.88 10.66 -14.27
N PHE A 218 6.30 9.40 -14.23
CA PHE A 218 5.99 8.43 -15.30
C PHE A 218 4.76 7.58 -15.04
N PHE A 219 4.62 7.06 -13.82
CA PHE A 219 3.57 6.08 -13.48
C PHE A 219 2.86 6.44 -12.17
N PRO A 220 2.23 7.62 -12.09
CA PRO A 220 1.63 8.09 -10.85
C PRO A 220 0.45 7.24 -10.43
N ILE A 221 0.29 7.10 -9.11
CA ILE A 221 -0.88 6.54 -8.48
C ILE A 221 -1.78 7.67 -7.97
N ALA A 222 -3.08 7.52 -8.15
CA ALA A 222 -4.03 8.46 -7.58
C ALA A 222 -4.17 8.25 -6.06
N LYS A 223 -4.48 9.31 -5.35
CA LYS A 223 -4.91 9.26 -3.96
C LYS A 223 -6.21 8.45 -3.87
N GLY A 224 -6.19 7.36 -3.13
CA GLY A 224 -7.26 6.37 -3.14
C GLY A 224 -7.20 5.37 -4.31
N GLY A 225 -6.10 5.33 -5.04
CA GLY A 225 -5.89 4.43 -6.17
C GLY A 225 -5.34 3.06 -5.79
N VAL A 226 -5.16 2.23 -6.80
CA VAL A 226 -4.65 0.86 -6.67
C VAL A 226 -3.45 0.64 -7.58
N ALA A 227 -2.40 0.06 -7.03
CA ALA A 227 -1.18 -0.26 -7.75
C ALA A 227 -0.69 -1.68 -7.42
N ALA A 228 -0.02 -2.29 -8.38
CA ALA A 228 0.70 -3.54 -8.17
C ALA A 228 2.20 -3.34 -8.43
N VAL A 229 3.01 -3.99 -7.61
CA VAL A 229 4.48 -4.03 -7.73
C VAL A 229 4.90 -5.47 -7.95
N PRO A 230 4.80 -6.00 -9.16
CA PRO A 230 5.29 -7.33 -9.46
C PRO A 230 6.79 -7.31 -9.71
N GLY A 231 7.46 -8.34 -9.21
CA GLY A 231 8.88 -8.50 -9.47
C GLY A 231 9.46 -9.77 -8.86
N PRO A 232 10.54 -10.29 -9.44
CA PRO A 232 11.25 -11.45 -8.90
C PRO A 232 11.87 -11.12 -7.55
N PHE A 233 12.32 -12.16 -6.85
CA PHE A 233 13.08 -12.02 -5.62
C PHE A 233 14.35 -11.18 -5.85
N GLY A 234 14.66 -10.29 -4.92
CA GLY A 234 15.85 -9.44 -4.98
C GLY A 234 15.74 -8.24 -5.95
N SER A 235 14.59 -7.99 -6.55
CA SER A 235 14.37 -6.84 -7.44
C SER A 235 14.09 -5.52 -6.73
N GLY A 236 14.06 -5.51 -5.39
CA GLY A 236 13.86 -4.30 -4.59
C GLY A 236 12.40 -3.98 -4.23
N LYS A 237 11.47 -4.97 -4.27
CA LYS A 237 10.06 -4.77 -3.87
C LYS A 237 9.92 -4.13 -2.49
N THR A 238 10.56 -4.72 -1.50
CA THR A 238 10.52 -4.25 -0.11
C THR A 238 11.09 -2.85 0.02
N VAL A 239 12.19 -2.54 -0.66
CA VAL A 239 12.79 -1.19 -0.65
C VAL A 239 11.81 -0.14 -1.20
N ILE A 240 11.12 -0.43 -2.30
CA ILE A 240 10.11 0.48 -2.86
C ILE A 240 8.98 0.70 -1.86
N GLN A 241 8.47 -0.36 -1.26
CA GLN A 241 7.39 -0.25 -0.28
C GLN A 241 7.81 0.54 0.96
N HIS A 242 9.03 0.36 1.46
CA HIS A 242 9.59 1.18 2.55
C HIS A 242 9.73 2.65 2.15
N GLN A 243 10.20 2.94 0.95
CA GLN A 243 10.28 4.32 0.45
C GLN A 243 8.88 4.96 0.34
N LEU A 244 7.89 4.22 -0.14
CA LEU A 244 6.51 4.69 -0.19
C LEU A 244 5.92 4.92 1.20
N ALA A 245 6.17 4.00 2.13
CA ALA A 245 5.74 4.16 3.53
C ALA A 245 6.34 5.41 4.18
N LYS A 246 7.61 5.70 3.90
CA LYS A 246 8.34 6.83 4.47
C LYS A 246 7.95 8.17 3.84
N TRP A 247 7.82 8.23 2.52
CA TRP A 247 7.79 9.48 1.77
C TRP A 247 6.44 9.82 1.15
N ALA A 248 5.56 8.83 0.92
CA ALA A 248 4.24 9.11 0.34
C ALA A 248 3.45 10.10 1.20
N GLU A 249 2.67 10.95 0.54
CA GLU A 249 1.77 11.90 1.20
C GLU A 249 0.56 11.19 1.81
N ALA A 250 0.83 10.24 2.70
CA ALA A 250 -0.15 9.54 3.50
C ALA A 250 -0.01 9.92 4.97
N ASP A 251 -1.14 10.11 5.64
CA ASP A 251 -1.16 10.40 7.08
C ASP A 251 -0.90 9.15 7.91
N ILE A 252 -1.39 8.01 7.43
CA ILE A 252 -1.29 6.72 8.10
C ILE A 252 -0.85 5.65 7.11
N VAL A 253 0.01 4.77 7.58
CA VAL A 253 0.51 3.61 6.85
C VAL A 253 0.04 2.34 7.53
N VAL A 254 -0.54 1.43 6.76
CA VAL A 254 -0.83 0.06 7.17
C VAL A 254 0.04 -0.87 6.33
N TYR A 255 0.93 -1.61 6.97
CA TYR A 255 1.80 -2.56 6.30
C TYR A 255 1.39 -3.99 6.66
N ILE A 256 1.11 -4.80 5.65
CA ILE A 256 0.73 -6.20 5.79
C ILE A 256 1.85 -7.08 5.24
N GLY A 257 2.59 -7.74 6.12
CA GLY A 257 3.48 -8.84 5.75
C GLY A 257 2.66 -10.13 5.69
N CYS A 258 2.29 -10.55 4.49
CA CYS A 258 1.44 -11.72 4.25
C CYS A 258 2.27 -12.90 3.74
N GLY A 259 2.60 -13.84 4.62
CA GLY A 259 3.33 -15.05 4.26
C GLY A 259 4.79 -14.83 3.86
N GLU A 260 5.37 -13.71 4.27
CA GLU A 260 6.76 -13.41 4.01
C GLU A 260 7.70 -14.25 4.86
N ARG A 261 8.94 -14.37 4.45
CA ARG A 261 9.94 -15.11 5.19
C ARG A 261 10.22 -14.46 6.54
N GLY A 262 10.49 -15.26 7.56
CA GLY A 262 10.72 -14.77 8.91
C GLY A 262 11.85 -13.73 8.99
N ASN A 263 12.94 -13.89 8.23
CA ASN A 263 14.04 -12.94 8.17
C ASN A 263 13.62 -11.60 7.54
N GLU A 264 12.88 -11.60 6.42
CA GLU A 264 12.39 -10.39 5.77
C GLU A 264 11.42 -9.63 6.68
N MET A 265 10.54 -10.37 7.37
CA MET A 265 9.62 -9.77 8.33
C MET A 265 10.35 -9.20 9.56
N THR A 266 11.40 -9.87 10.02
CA THR A 266 12.26 -9.37 11.10
C THR A 266 12.95 -8.07 10.70
N ASP A 267 13.42 -7.96 9.47
CA ASP A 267 14.02 -6.72 8.96
C ASP A 267 12.99 -5.58 8.99
N VAL A 268 11.76 -5.82 8.51
CA VAL A 268 10.66 -4.83 8.59
C VAL A 268 10.38 -4.42 10.03
N LEU A 269 10.26 -5.38 10.95
CA LEU A 269 9.95 -5.13 12.36
C LEU A 269 11.07 -4.36 13.08
N ASN A 270 12.30 -4.51 12.65
CA ASN A 270 13.45 -3.78 13.20
C ASN A 270 13.62 -2.40 12.56
N GLU A 271 13.43 -2.29 11.24
CA GLU A 271 13.66 -1.05 10.50
C GLU A 271 12.55 -0.02 10.73
N PHE A 272 11.28 -0.41 10.71
CA PHE A 272 10.16 0.54 10.84
C PHE A 272 10.20 1.37 12.12
N PRO A 273 10.50 0.83 13.31
CA PRO A 273 10.64 1.63 14.52
C PRO A 273 11.80 2.64 14.49
N GLU A 274 12.86 2.35 13.71
CA GLU A 274 14.02 3.21 13.57
C GLU A 274 13.84 4.29 12.49
N LEU A 275 12.94 4.06 11.52
CA LEU A 275 12.62 5.03 10.50
C LEU A 275 11.96 6.27 11.12
N LYS A 276 12.37 7.43 10.64
CA LYS A 276 11.78 8.71 11.06
C LYS A 276 10.90 9.27 9.95
N ASP A 277 9.77 9.82 10.36
CA ASP A 277 8.93 10.60 9.46
C ASP A 277 9.69 11.85 9.01
N PRO A 278 9.91 12.02 7.70
CA PRO A 278 10.78 13.09 7.20
C PRO A 278 10.20 14.50 7.43
N LYS A 279 8.89 14.61 7.61
CA LYS A 279 8.22 15.91 7.83
C LYS A 279 8.32 16.36 9.29
N THR A 280 8.26 15.43 10.23
CA THR A 280 8.17 15.74 11.66
C THR A 280 9.39 15.30 12.47
N GLY A 281 10.23 14.43 11.92
CA GLY A 281 11.36 13.81 12.63
C GLY A 281 10.97 12.77 13.69
N GLN A 282 9.67 12.52 13.86
CA GLN A 282 9.15 11.52 14.79
C GLN A 282 9.31 10.10 14.23
N PRO A 283 9.34 9.05 15.06
CA PRO A 283 9.35 7.68 14.58
C PRO A 283 8.17 7.38 13.64
N LEU A 284 8.43 6.74 12.51
CA LEU A 284 7.40 6.38 11.53
C LEU A 284 6.31 5.49 12.13
N MET A 285 6.67 4.66 13.11
CA MET A 285 5.72 3.82 13.86
C MET A 285 4.59 4.61 14.53
N GLN A 286 4.80 5.89 14.84
CA GLN A 286 3.73 6.73 15.44
C GLN A 286 2.58 7.06 14.48
N ARG A 287 2.68 6.65 13.22
CA ARG A 287 1.59 6.72 12.24
C ARG A 287 1.42 5.42 11.44
N THR A 288 1.94 4.31 11.98
CA THR A 288 1.96 3.02 11.29
C THR A 288 1.28 1.92 12.10
N VAL A 289 0.59 1.02 11.40
CA VAL A 289 0.09 -0.25 11.92
C VAL A 289 0.76 -1.37 11.12
N LEU A 290 1.35 -2.34 11.81
CA LEU A 290 1.97 -3.52 11.19
C LEU A 290 1.12 -4.76 11.44
N ILE A 291 0.87 -5.50 10.36
CA ILE A 291 0.29 -6.85 10.41
C ILE A 291 1.38 -7.81 9.96
N ALA A 292 1.84 -8.67 10.85
CA ALA A 292 2.93 -9.60 10.58
C ALA A 292 2.42 -11.05 10.57
N ASN A 293 2.40 -11.65 9.40
CA ASN A 293 2.14 -13.07 9.21
C ASN A 293 3.30 -13.68 8.42
N THR A 294 4.11 -14.50 9.09
CA THR A 294 5.25 -15.17 8.46
C THR A 294 4.83 -16.46 7.75
N SER A 295 5.69 -16.98 6.90
CA SER A 295 5.40 -18.19 6.09
C SER A 295 5.24 -19.48 6.91
N ASP A 296 5.75 -19.49 8.13
CA ASP A 296 5.63 -20.59 9.10
C ASP A 296 4.37 -20.51 9.97
N MET A 297 3.64 -19.41 9.93
CA MET A 297 2.35 -19.26 10.61
C MET A 297 1.23 -19.99 9.85
N PRO A 298 0.12 -20.32 10.54
CA PRO A 298 -0.99 -21.06 9.93
C PRO A 298 -1.57 -20.39 8.68
N VAL A 299 -1.91 -21.19 7.68
CA VAL A 299 -2.41 -20.75 6.38
C VAL A 299 -3.68 -19.90 6.48
N ALA A 300 -4.59 -20.29 7.37
CA ALA A 300 -5.83 -19.53 7.59
C ALA A 300 -5.56 -18.12 8.13
N ALA A 301 -4.61 -17.96 9.04
CA ALA A 301 -4.18 -16.65 9.54
C ALA A 301 -3.54 -15.80 8.44
N ARG A 302 -2.82 -16.41 7.51
CA ARG A 302 -2.29 -15.74 6.32
C ARG A 302 -3.42 -15.19 5.45
N GLU A 303 -4.43 -15.99 5.18
CA GLU A 303 -5.62 -15.57 4.43
C GLU A 303 -6.34 -14.40 5.12
N ALA A 304 -6.52 -14.46 6.43
CA ALA A 304 -7.17 -13.42 7.20
C ALA A 304 -6.40 -12.11 7.30
N SER A 305 -5.07 -12.13 7.24
CA SER A 305 -4.20 -10.96 7.43
C SER A 305 -4.54 -9.80 6.49
N ILE A 306 -4.88 -10.09 5.26
CA ILE A 306 -5.26 -9.11 4.24
C ILE A 306 -6.54 -8.36 4.65
N TYR A 307 -7.55 -9.10 5.12
CA TYR A 307 -8.81 -8.50 5.55
C TYR A 307 -8.66 -7.70 6.86
N THR A 308 -7.87 -8.19 7.78
CA THR A 308 -7.54 -7.48 9.03
C THR A 308 -6.91 -6.12 8.73
N GLY A 309 -5.88 -6.11 7.90
CA GLY A 309 -5.17 -4.87 7.56
C GLY A 309 -6.03 -3.87 6.81
N ILE A 310 -6.79 -4.30 5.81
CA ILE A 310 -7.60 -3.37 5.03
C ILE A 310 -8.78 -2.80 5.82
N THR A 311 -9.33 -3.57 6.76
CA THR A 311 -10.41 -3.07 7.63
C THR A 311 -9.90 -1.99 8.58
N ILE A 312 -8.72 -2.16 9.15
CA ILE A 312 -8.06 -1.13 9.97
C ILE A 312 -7.78 0.12 9.13
N ALA A 313 -7.29 -0.05 7.91
CA ALA A 313 -7.05 1.06 6.99
C ALA A 313 -8.33 1.83 6.64
N GLU A 314 -9.43 1.14 6.38
CA GLU A 314 -10.73 1.77 6.14
C GLU A 314 -11.25 2.55 7.35
N TYR A 315 -10.97 2.08 8.56
CA TYR A 315 -11.35 2.80 9.79
C TYR A 315 -10.67 4.17 9.88
N PHE A 316 -9.38 4.25 9.58
CA PHE A 316 -8.65 5.52 9.54
C PHE A 316 -9.07 6.39 8.35
N ARG A 317 -9.38 5.79 7.20
CA ARG A 317 -9.99 6.51 6.07
C ARG A 317 -11.29 7.21 6.50
N ASP A 318 -12.14 6.55 7.26
CA ASP A 318 -13.43 7.10 7.72
C ASP A 318 -13.26 8.31 8.64
N MET A 319 -12.11 8.44 9.30
CA MET A 319 -11.74 9.63 10.08
C MET A 319 -11.35 10.83 9.22
N GLY A 320 -11.18 10.65 7.90
CA GLY A 320 -10.71 11.67 6.98
C GLY A 320 -9.21 11.64 6.70
N TYR A 321 -8.50 10.61 7.13
CA TYR A 321 -7.08 10.45 6.83
C TYR A 321 -6.84 9.89 5.43
N SER A 322 -5.69 10.24 4.86
CA SER A 322 -5.12 9.56 3.70
C SER A 322 -4.29 8.37 4.18
N VAL A 323 -4.76 7.18 3.88
CA VAL A 323 -4.13 5.94 4.31
C VAL A 323 -3.45 5.27 3.11
N ALA A 324 -2.21 4.87 3.27
CA ALA A 324 -1.50 4.00 2.33
C ALA A 324 -1.39 2.60 2.93
N LEU A 325 -1.91 1.61 2.22
CA LEU A 325 -1.81 0.21 2.59
C LEU A 325 -0.85 -0.49 1.64
N MET A 326 0.19 -1.11 2.19
CA MET A 326 1.12 -1.97 1.47
C MET A 326 0.87 -3.41 1.89
N ALA A 327 0.66 -4.29 0.90
CA ALA A 327 0.53 -5.73 1.10
C ALA A 327 1.70 -6.48 0.46
N ASP A 328 2.51 -7.12 1.26
CA ASP A 328 3.66 -7.90 0.81
C ASP A 328 3.55 -9.36 1.32
N SER A 329 3.14 -10.34 0.52
CA SER A 329 2.70 -10.17 -0.88
C SER A 329 1.32 -10.80 -1.10
N THR A 330 0.61 -10.27 -2.07
CA THR A 330 -0.69 -10.85 -2.48
C THR A 330 -0.55 -12.24 -3.11
N SER A 331 0.62 -12.59 -3.65
CA SER A 331 0.92 -13.94 -4.14
C SER A 331 0.84 -14.97 -3.01
N ARG A 332 1.34 -14.64 -1.82
CA ARG A 332 1.28 -15.54 -0.66
C ARG A 332 -0.14 -15.68 -0.12
N TRP A 333 -0.94 -14.63 -0.23
CA TRP A 333 -2.37 -14.72 0.05
C TRP A 333 -3.08 -15.65 -0.93
N ALA A 334 -2.80 -15.54 -2.23
CA ALA A 334 -3.35 -16.42 -3.25
C ALA A 334 -2.94 -17.88 -3.03
N GLU A 335 -1.70 -18.15 -2.62
CA GLU A 335 -1.25 -19.49 -2.22
C GLU A 335 -2.06 -20.04 -1.04
N ALA A 336 -2.40 -19.21 -0.06
CA ALA A 336 -3.25 -19.61 1.05
C ALA A 336 -4.67 -19.98 0.56
N LEU A 337 -5.25 -19.20 -0.35
CA LEU A 337 -6.53 -19.52 -0.99
C LEU A 337 -6.47 -20.85 -1.75
N ARG A 338 -5.38 -21.09 -2.49
CA ARG A 338 -5.17 -22.36 -3.21
C ARG A 338 -5.09 -23.56 -2.27
N GLU A 339 -4.37 -23.43 -1.16
CA GLU A 339 -4.24 -24.51 -0.17
C GLU A 339 -5.60 -24.82 0.49
N MET A 340 -6.35 -23.79 0.88
CA MET A 340 -7.69 -23.99 1.49
C MET A 340 -8.67 -24.60 0.51
N SER A 341 -8.72 -24.12 -0.73
CA SER A 341 -9.55 -24.65 -1.80
C SER A 341 -9.22 -26.14 -2.09
N GLY A 342 -7.95 -26.50 -2.14
CA GLY A 342 -7.51 -27.88 -2.31
C GLY A 342 -7.95 -28.81 -1.17
N ARG A 343 -7.95 -28.32 0.08
CA ARG A 343 -8.43 -29.10 1.24
C ARG A 343 -9.94 -29.26 1.30
N LEU A 344 -10.68 -28.28 0.76
CA LEU A 344 -12.13 -28.35 0.57
C LEU A 344 -12.52 -29.22 -0.63
N GLU A 345 -11.54 -29.74 -1.39
CA GLU A 345 -11.77 -30.55 -2.58
C GLU A 345 -12.58 -29.78 -3.67
N GLU A 346 -12.47 -28.44 -3.69
CA GLU A 346 -13.07 -27.61 -4.72
C GLU A 346 -12.42 -27.88 -6.08
N MET A 347 -13.19 -27.71 -7.15
CA MET A 347 -12.66 -27.88 -8.50
C MET A 347 -11.56 -26.83 -8.77
N PRO A 348 -10.32 -27.26 -9.06
CA PRO A 348 -9.23 -26.34 -9.30
C PRO A 348 -9.38 -25.61 -10.64
N GLY A 349 -9.06 -24.32 -10.64
CA GLY A 349 -8.85 -23.53 -11.85
C GLY A 349 -7.41 -23.65 -12.37
N GLU A 350 -6.97 -22.63 -13.07
CA GLU A 350 -5.63 -22.54 -13.68
C GLU A 350 -4.54 -22.65 -12.59
N GLU A 351 -3.54 -23.49 -12.84
CA GLU A 351 -2.43 -23.80 -11.89
C GLU A 351 -2.87 -24.22 -10.49
N GLY A 352 -4.09 -24.77 -10.36
CA GLY A 352 -4.62 -25.21 -9.07
C GLY A 352 -5.18 -24.11 -8.16
N TYR A 353 -5.24 -22.88 -8.63
CA TYR A 353 -5.90 -21.79 -7.90
C TYR A 353 -7.43 -21.97 -7.95
N PRO A 354 -8.16 -21.46 -6.94
CA PRO A 354 -9.63 -21.49 -6.98
C PRO A 354 -10.16 -20.62 -8.12
N ALA A 355 -11.28 -21.03 -8.72
CA ALA A 355 -11.92 -20.29 -9.80
C ALA A 355 -12.31 -18.84 -9.40
N TYR A 356 -12.49 -18.59 -8.11
CA TYR A 356 -12.83 -17.28 -7.55
C TYR A 356 -11.61 -16.41 -7.19
N LEU A 357 -10.38 -16.78 -7.56
CA LEU A 357 -9.18 -15.99 -7.26
C LEU A 357 -9.33 -14.54 -7.74
N GLY A 358 -9.75 -14.34 -8.99
CA GLY A 358 -9.94 -13.03 -9.58
C GLY A 358 -10.96 -12.18 -8.83
N SER A 359 -12.10 -12.76 -8.44
CA SER A 359 -13.11 -12.03 -7.66
C SER A 359 -12.66 -11.69 -6.24
N ARG A 360 -11.88 -12.54 -5.59
CA ARG A 360 -11.29 -12.23 -4.28
C ARG A 360 -10.30 -11.08 -4.34
N LEU A 361 -9.41 -11.09 -5.33
CA LEU A 361 -8.49 -9.98 -5.58
C LEU A 361 -9.24 -8.69 -5.89
N ALA A 362 -10.27 -8.74 -6.74
CA ALA A 362 -11.10 -7.58 -7.05
C ALA A 362 -11.78 -7.02 -5.80
N GLN A 363 -12.39 -7.84 -4.98
CA GLN A 363 -13.02 -7.43 -3.71
C GLN A 363 -12.04 -6.74 -2.77
N PHE A 364 -10.79 -7.20 -2.70
CA PHE A 364 -9.75 -6.57 -1.92
C PHE A 364 -9.38 -5.19 -2.46
N TYR A 365 -9.02 -5.08 -3.74
CA TYR A 365 -8.61 -3.82 -4.34
C TYR A 365 -9.75 -2.79 -4.45
N GLU A 366 -11.00 -3.23 -4.63
CA GLU A 366 -12.17 -2.35 -4.68
C GLU A 366 -12.47 -1.64 -3.35
N ARG A 367 -11.93 -2.13 -2.24
CA ARG A 367 -12.02 -1.45 -0.95
C ARG A 367 -11.17 -0.17 -0.88
N ALA A 368 -10.21 0.00 -1.78
CA ALA A 368 -9.50 1.26 -1.98
C ALA A 368 -10.43 2.33 -2.56
N GLY A 369 -10.16 3.58 -2.25
CA GLY A 369 -10.86 4.71 -2.84
C GLY A 369 -10.64 6.02 -2.10
N HIS A 370 -10.87 7.11 -2.80
CA HIS A 370 -11.08 8.42 -2.24
C HIS A 370 -12.59 8.59 -2.05
N VAL A 371 -13.03 8.77 -0.81
CA VAL A 371 -14.45 8.71 -0.45
C VAL A 371 -14.87 9.87 0.44
N VAL A 372 -16.15 10.17 0.36
CA VAL A 372 -16.84 10.97 1.39
C VAL A 372 -17.37 9.98 2.42
N SER A 373 -16.89 10.09 3.65
CA SER A 373 -17.26 9.19 4.74
C SER A 373 -18.70 9.42 5.21
N LEU A 374 -19.26 8.43 5.94
CA LEU A 374 -20.52 8.60 6.61
C LEU A 374 -20.42 9.72 7.67
N GLY A 375 -21.57 10.26 8.06
CA GLY A 375 -21.66 11.38 9.01
C GLY A 375 -22.05 12.69 8.32
N LYS A 376 -22.46 13.68 9.09
CA LYS A 376 -22.99 14.95 8.59
C LYS A 376 -21.92 15.88 8.02
N GLU A 377 -20.69 15.77 8.52
CA GLU A 377 -19.58 16.67 8.16
C GLU A 377 -19.12 16.57 6.71
N GLY A 378 -19.38 15.44 6.02
CA GLY A 378 -18.89 15.23 4.66
C GLY A 378 -17.37 15.07 4.57
N ARG A 379 -16.75 14.47 5.58
CA ARG A 379 -15.29 14.23 5.61
C ARG A 379 -14.84 13.42 4.42
N GLU A 380 -13.79 13.88 3.79
CA GLU A 380 -13.09 13.14 2.73
C GLU A 380 -11.91 12.37 3.34
N GLY A 381 -11.82 11.10 2.99
CA GLY A 381 -10.70 10.24 3.35
C GLY A 381 -10.30 9.38 2.16
N ALA A 382 -9.08 8.89 2.17
CA ALA A 382 -8.57 8.08 1.08
C ALA A 382 -7.87 6.84 1.59
N LEU A 383 -8.06 5.73 0.89
CA LEU A 383 -7.32 4.49 1.08
C LEU A 383 -6.69 4.09 -0.24
N SER A 384 -5.37 4.21 -0.33
CA SER A 384 -4.56 3.77 -1.47
C SER A 384 -3.98 2.40 -1.17
N VAL A 385 -4.11 1.45 -2.09
CA VAL A 385 -3.64 0.08 -1.92
C VAL A 385 -2.52 -0.23 -2.90
N ILE A 386 -1.39 -0.68 -2.38
CA ILE A 386 -0.22 -1.09 -3.15
C ILE A 386 0.09 -2.54 -2.81
N GLY A 387 -0.18 -3.44 -3.75
CA GLY A 387 0.05 -4.87 -3.60
C GLY A 387 1.34 -5.33 -4.28
N ALA A 388 2.24 -5.93 -3.51
CA ALA A 388 3.38 -6.62 -4.09
C ALA A 388 2.94 -7.98 -4.65
N VAL A 389 3.46 -8.32 -5.82
CA VAL A 389 3.26 -9.61 -6.46
C VAL A 389 4.62 -10.27 -6.67
N SER A 390 4.72 -11.55 -6.33
CA SER A 390 5.97 -12.32 -6.42
C SER A 390 5.81 -13.45 -7.44
N PRO A 391 5.81 -13.16 -8.74
CA PRO A 391 5.65 -14.19 -9.76
C PRO A 391 6.85 -15.12 -9.77
N PRO A 392 6.64 -16.44 -9.79
CA PRO A 392 7.73 -17.42 -9.90
C PRO A 392 8.60 -17.17 -11.13
N GLY A 393 9.92 -17.08 -10.92
CA GLY A 393 10.86 -16.80 -12.02
C GLY A 393 10.71 -15.41 -12.68
N GLY A 394 9.88 -14.54 -12.13
CA GLY A 394 9.58 -13.23 -12.73
C GLY A 394 8.57 -13.29 -13.89
N ASP A 395 7.93 -14.42 -14.08
CA ASP A 395 6.93 -14.63 -15.14
C ASP A 395 5.57 -14.06 -14.76
N THR A 396 5.22 -12.93 -15.34
CA THR A 396 3.93 -12.25 -15.11
C THR A 396 2.75 -12.89 -15.83
N SER A 397 2.95 -13.99 -16.58
CA SER A 397 1.85 -14.73 -17.21
C SER A 397 1.12 -15.67 -16.25
N GLU A 398 1.64 -15.87 -15.03
CA GLU A 398 1.01 -16.71 -14.02
C GLU A 398 -0.34 -16.14 -13.52
N PRO A 399 -1.26 -17.00 -12.98
CA PRO A 399 -2.65 -16.61 -12.72
C PRO A 399 -2.83 -15.42 -11.77
N VAL A 400 -2.00 -15.30 -10.72
CA VAL A 400 -2.13 -14.20 -9.73
C VAL A 400 -1.75 -12.87 -10.36
N SER A 401 -0.64 -12.83 -11.10
CA SER A 401 -0.22 -11.63 -11.83
C SER A 401 -1.25 -11.23 -12.87
N GLN A 402 -1.76 -12.17 -13.66
CA GLN A 402 -2.75 -11.90 -14.69
C GLN A 402 -4.08 -11.41 -14.09
N ALA A 403 -4.55 -12.01 -13.01
CA ALA A 403 -5.75 -11.54 -12.31
C ALA A 403 -5.54 -10.13 -11.74
N THR A 404 -4.38 -9.87 -11.14
CA THR A 404 -4.05 -8.56 -10.57
C THR A 404 -3.98 -7.47 -11.65
N LEU A 405 -3.35 -7.75 -12.79
CA LEU A 405 -3.24 -6.83 -13.93
C LEU A 405 -4.59 -6.35 -14.47
N ARG A 406 -5.61 -7.21 -14.40
CA ARG A 406 -6.97 -6.86 -14.85
C ARG A 406 -7.70 -5.93 -13.88
N ILE A 407 -7.22 -5.80 -12.66
CA ILE A 407 -7.90 -5.07 -11.58
C ILE A 407 -7.21 -3.74 -11.29
N VAL A 408 -5.87 -3.75 -11.17
CA VAL A 408 -5.11 -2.56 -10.82
C VAL A 408 -5.00 -1.59 -11.98
N LYS A 409 -4.97 -0.31 -11.67
CA LYS A 409 -4.80 0.75 -12.67
C LYS A 409 -3.34 1.19 -12.83
N VAL A 410 -2.48 0.84 -11.91
CA VAL A 410 -1.05 1.14 -11.95
C VAL A 410 -0.25 -0.13 -11.81
N PHE A 411 0.75 -0.28 -12.65
CA PHE A 411 1.65 -1.42 -12.68
C PHE A 411 3.09 -0.93 -12.67
N TRP A 412 3.84 -1.25 -11.63
CA TRP A 412 5.26 -0.96 -11.49
C TRP A 412 6.06 -2.25 -11.62
N GLY A 413 6.28 -2.67 -12.84
CA GLY A 413 7.00 -3.91 -13.15
C GLY A 413 8.47 -3.82 -12.79
N LEU A 414 8.92 -4.59 -11.80
CA LEU A 414 10.32 -4.66 -11.42
C LEU A 414 11.08 -5.63 -12.34
N ASP A 415 12.26 -5.20 -12.75
CA ASP A 415 13.11 -5.95 -13.68
C ASP A 415 14.44 -6.33 -13.00
N ALA A 416 14.71 -7.64 -12.95
CA ALA A 416 15.95 -8.14 -12.38
C ALA A 416 17.19 -7.62 -13.13
N SER A 417 17.10 -7.39 -14.43
CA SER A 417 18.22 -6.87 -15.22
C SER A 417 18.62 -5.46 -14.81
N LEU A 418 17.66 -4.62 -14.44
CA LEU A 418 17.91 -3.30 -13.88
C LEU A 418 18.54 -3.40 -12.49
N ALA A 419 18.03 -4.29 -11.64
CA ALA A 419 18.59 -4.53 -10.31
C ALA A 419 20.04 -5.04 -10.38
N TYR A 420 20.36 -5.94 -11.30
CA TYR A 420 21.74 -6.39 -11.55
C TYR A 420 22.67 -5.28 -12.00
N LYS A 421 22.17 -4.33 -12.79
CA LYS A 421 22.89 -3.12 -13.19
C LYS A 421 22.96 -2.07 -12.07
N ARG A 422 22.40 -2.36 -10.89
CA ARG A 422 22.26 -1.43 -9.76
C ARG A 422 21.47 -0.15 -10.10
N HIS A 423 20.55 -0.27 -11.07
CA HIS A 423 19.60 0.79 -11.39
C HIS A 423 18.37 0.65 -10.49
N PHE A 424 18.21 1.56 -9.54
CA PHE A 424 17.10 1.59 -8.61
C PHE A 424 16.37 2.95 -8.66
N PRO A 425 15.05 2.97 -8.47
CA PRO A 425 14.14 1.81 -8.41
C PRO A 425 14.21 0.99 -9.70
N ALA A 426 14.18 -0.34 -9.58
CA ALA A 426 14.30 -1.25 -10.74
C ALA A 426 12.97 -1.37 -11.52
N ILE A 427 12.20 -0.31 -11.58
CA ILE A 427 10.92 -0.23 -12.31
C ILE A 427 11.22 -0.09 -13.81
N ASN A 428 10.78 -1.08 -14.57
CA ASN A 428 10.96 -1.08 -16.02
C ASN A 428 9.95 -0.12 -16.67
N TRP A 429 10.45 0.97 -17.24
CA TRP A 429 9.64 2.03 -17.85
C TRP A 429 8.91 1.63 -19.13
N LEU A 430 9.34 0.56 -19.82
CA LEU A 430 8.67 0.05 -21.02
C LEU A 430 7.53 -0.93 -20.69
N LYS A 431 7.59 -1.58 -19.53
CA LYS A 431 6.59 -2.57 -19.10
C LYS A 431 5.57 -2.01 -18.11
N SER A 432 5.90 -0.90 -17.47
CA SER A 432 5.05 -0.27 -16.46
C SER A 432 4.04 0.69 -17.09
N TYR A 433 2.93 0.92 -16.40
CA TYR A 433 1.91 1.87 -16.84
C TYR A 433 1.14 2.47 -15.67
N SER A 434 0.47 3.58 -15.92
CA SER A 434 -0.55 4.18 -15.05
C SER A 434 -1.76 4.58 -15.90
N LEU A 435 -2.93 4.08 -15.54
CA LEU A 435 -4.19 4.43 -16.18
C LEU A 435 -4.86 5.67 -15.54
N TYR A 436 -4.20 6.30 -14.58
CA TYR A 436 -4.68 7.53 -13.94
C TYR A 436 -4.17 8.81 -14.62
N LEU A 437 -3.34 8.72 -15.63
CA LEU A 437 -2.69 9.89 -16.24
C LEU A 437 -3.70 10.93 -16.75
N ASP A 438 -4.70 10.49 -17.50
CA ASP A 438 -5.72 11.36 -18.07
C ASP A 438 -6.58 12.00 -16.96
N ASP A 439 -6.91 11.26 -15.92
CA ASP A 439 -7.70 11.75 -14.78
C ASP A 439 -6.96 12.82 -13.98
N MET A 440 -5.63 12.74 -13.91
CA MET A 440 -4.77 13.64 -13.13
C MET A 440 -4.10 14.76 -13.93
N GLU A 441 -4.27 14.78 -15.25
CA GLU A 441 -3.65 15.78 -16.13
C GLU A 441 -3.94 17.22 -15.67
N LYS A 442 -5.20 17.53 -15.39
CA LYS A 442 -5.61 18.85 -14.92
C LYS A 442 -4.94 19.25 -13.62
N TRP A 443 -4.77 18.27 -12.73
CA TRP A 443 -4.11 18.52 -11.46
C TRP A 443 -2.62 18.84 -11.65
N PHE A 444 -1.90 18.02 -12.39
CA PHE A 444 -0.46 18.22 -12.64
C PHE A 444 -0.21 19.51 -13.41
N ASN A 445 -0.96 19.75 -14.50
CA ASN A 445 -0.78 20.95 -15.30
C ASN A 445 -1.20 22.22 -14.55
N GLY A 446 -2.15 22.14 -13.63
CA GLY A 446 -2.60 23.28 -12.83
C GLY A 446 -1.82 23.53 -11.54
N GLN A 447 -1.29 22.51 -10.90
CA GLN A 447 -0.66 22.62 -9.59
C GLN A 447 0.89 22.57 -9.65
N VAL A 448 1.46 21.96 -10.68
CA VAL A 448 2.92 21.83 -10.81
C VAL A 448 3.44 22.72 -11.91
N ALA A 449 3.10 22.45 -13.17
CA ALA A 449 3.49 23.25 -14.32
C ALA A 449 2.62 22.92 -15.54
N GLU A 450 2.28 23.93 -16.35
CA GLU A 450 1.39 23.77 -17.52
C GLU A 450 1.90 22.76 -18.56
N ASP A 451 3.19 22.57 -18.64
CA ASP A 451 3.89 21.67 -19.57
C ASP A 451 4.25 20.29 -18.98
N TRP A 452 3.76 19.97 -17.77
CA TRP A 452 4.12 18.72 -17.09
C TRP A 452 3.83 17.48 -17.93
N MET A 453 2.61 17.35 -18.43
CA MET A 453 2.21 16.16 -19.19
C MET A 453 2.88 16.09 -20.55
N GLU A 454 3.11 17.22 -21.21
CA GLU A 454 3.84 17.29 -22.46
C GLU A 454 5.30 16.88 -22.27
N GLY A 455 5.97 17.43 -21.26
CA GLY A 455 7.37 17.09 -20.95
C GLY A 455 7.56 15.62 -20.57
N ARG A 456 6.64 15.06 -19.79
CA ARG A 456 6.59 13.63 -19.49
C ARG A 456 6.46 12.77 -20.76
N GLN A 457 5.51 13.12 -21.62
CA GLN A 457 5.25 12.36 -22.85
C GLN A 457 6.47 12.36 -23.76
N LYS A 458 7.16 13.48 -23.84
CA LYS A 458 8.40 13.59 -24.61
C LYS A 458 9.50 12.66 -24.10
N MET A 459 9.71 12.63 -22.78
CA MET A 459 10.67 11.72 -22.17
C MET A 459 10.32 10.25 -22.43
N MET A 460 9.03 9.87 -22.33
CA MET A 460 8.57 8.51 -22.63
C MET A 460 8.81 8.13 -24.08
N THR A 461 8.56 9.05 -25.03
CA THR A 461 8.81 8.82 -26.44
C THR A 461 10.30 8.57 -26.71
N LEU A 462 11.18 9.36 -26.09
CA LEU A 462 12.64 9.15 -26.22
C LEU A 462 13.08 7.78 -25.67
N LEU A 463 12.53 7.31 -24.57
CA LEU A 463 12.83 5.99 -24.01
C LEU A 463 12.33 4.84 -24.91
N GLN A 464 11.18 5.02 -25.56
CA GLN A 464 10.63 4.05 -26.52
C GLN A 464 11.50 4.00 -27.79
N GLU A 465 11.85 5.16 -28.34
CA GLU A 465 12.75 5.25 -29.51
C GLU A 465 14.13 4.67 -29.20
N GLU A 466 14.68 4.90 -28.00
CA GLU A 466 15.93 4.28 -27.58
C GLU A 466 15.87 2.75 -27.64
N ALA A 467 14.78 2.16 -27.15
CA ALA A 467 14.62 0.71 -27.17
C ALA A 467 14.64 0.14 -28.61
N GLU A 468 14.00 0.83 -29.56
CA GLU A 468 14.03 0.46 -30.98
C GLU A 468 15.44 0.61 -31.58
N LEU A 469 16.13 1.71 -31.25
CA LEU A 469 17.50 1.97 -31.71
C LEU A 469 18.51 0.98 -31.12
N GLU A 470 18.34 0.56 -29.87
CA GLU A 470 19.18 -0.46 -29.23
C GLU A 470 19.14 -1.79 -29.98
N GLU A 471 17.99 -2.20 -30.53
CA GLU A 471 17.89 -3.41 -31.36
C GLU A 471 18.68 -3.26 -32.64
N ILE A 472 18.67 -2.09 -33.27
CA ILE A 472 19.48 -1.80 -34.46
C ILE A 472 20.97 -1.84 -34.11
N VAL A 473 21.36 -1.21 -32.99
CA VAL A 473 22.78 -1.20 -32.54
C VAL A 473 23.30 -2.60 -32.26
N LYS A 474 22.50 -3.49 -31.69
CA LYS A 474 22.87 -4.89 -31.47
C LYS A 474 23.16 -5.64 -32.76
N MET A 475 22.47 -5.29 -33.85
CA MET A 475 22.61 -5.96 -35.13
C MET A 475 23.77 -5.41 -36.00
N VAL A 476 23.92 -4.09 -36.05
CA VAL A 476 24.82 -3.42 -37.01
C VAL A 476 25.84 -2.46 -36.38
N GLY A 477 25.79 -2.27 -35.09
CA GLY A 477 26.69 -1.39 -34.33
C GLY A 477 26.24 0.07 -34.25
N MET A 478 26.82 0.81 -33.31
CA MET A 478 26.51 2.22 -33.07
C MET A 478 26.83 3.14 -34.26
N ASP A 479 27.83 2.80 -35.04
CA ASP A 479 28.29 3.61 -36.17
C ASP A 479 27.31 3.64 -37.36
N ALA A 480 26.35 2.71 -37.38
CA ALA A 480 25.27 2.69 -38.36
C ALA A 480 24.17 3.71 -38.09
N LEU A 481 24.11 4.27 -36.88
CA LEU A 481 23.08 5.24 -36.52
C LEU A 481 23.39 6.63 -37.11
N SER A 482 22.33 7.32 -37.49
CA SER A 482 22.40 8.74 -37.85
C SER A 482 22.85 9.61 -36.66
N PRO A 483 23.45 10.79 -36.90
CA PRO A 483 23.77 11.72 -35.83
C PRO A 483 22.54 12.08 -34.96
N SER A 484 21.36 12.23 -35.56
CA SER A 484 20.11 12.49 -34.86
C SER A 484 19.71 11.33 -33.93
N ASP A 485 19.84 10.09 -34.39
CA ASP A 485 19.51 8.91 -33.60
C ASP A 485 20.49 8.69 -32.44
N ARG A 486 21.78 8.98 -32.66
CA ARG A 486 22.80 8.98 -31.60
C ARG A 486 22.46 10.02 -30.53
N LEU A 487 21.98 11.22 -30.92
CA LEU A 487 21.56 12.26 -29.96
C LEU A 487 20.34 11.82 -29.16
N LYS A 488 19.36 11.14 -29.78
CA LYS A 488 18.22 10.55 -29.07
C LYS A 488 18.67 9.53 -28.02
N MET A 489 19.61 8.66 -28.37
CA MET A 489 20.17 7.68 -27.44
C MET A 489 20.88 8.34 -26.25
N GLU A 490 21.61 9.42 -26.48
CA GLU A 490 22.27 10.17 -25.41
C GLU A 490 21.27 10.91 -24.51
N ALA A 491 20.20 11.46 -25.07
CA ALA A 491 19.12 12.07 -24.29
C ALA A 491 18.37 11.01 -23.45
N ALA A 492 18.05 9.87 -24.04
CA ALA A 492 17.41 8.76 -23.32
C ALA A 492 18.31 8.20 -22.21
N ARG A 493 19.62 8.16 -22.43
CA ARG A 493 20.59 7.81 -21.39
C ARG A 493 20.53 8.77 -20.21
N SER A 494 20.47 10.09 -20.45
CA SER A 494 20.28 11.07 -19.38
C SER A 494 18.96 10.84 -18.63
N ILE A 495 17.86 10.52 -19.31
CA ILE A 495 16.60 10.18 -18.64
C ILE A 495 16.79 8.97 -17.73
N ARG A 496 17.41 7.90 -18.17
CA ARG A 496 17.61 6.69 -17.37
C ARG A 496 18.55 6.90 -16.18
N GLU A 497 19.71 7.51 -16.41
CA GLU A 497 20.79 7.60 -15.42
C GLU A 497 20.62 8.79 -14.47
N ASP A 498 20.12 9.91 -14.96
CA ASP A 498 20.04 11.16 -14.20
C ASP A 498 18.66 11.37 -13.58
N PHE A 499 17.59 11.00 -14.29
CA PHE A 499 16.23 11.21 -13.84
C PHE A 499 15.60 9.98 -13.17
N LEU A 500 15.60 8.81 -13.83
CA LEU A 500 14.95 7.60 -13.33
C LEU A 500 15.74 6.91 -12.22
N HIS A 501 17.07 6.91 -12.30
CA HIS A 501 17.90 6.38 -11.24
C HIS A 501 17.87 7.31 -10.02
N GLN A 502 17.38 6.79 -8.90
CA GLN A 502 17.20 7.52 -7.66
C GLN A 502 17.76 6.73 -6.48
N ASN A 503 18.68 7.33 -5.73
CA ASN A 503 19.34 6.67 -4.60
C ASN A 503 18.54 6.86 -3.31
N SER A 504 17.88 5.82 -2.85
CA SER A 504 17.08 5.84 -1.61
C SER A 504 17.89 6.02 -0.33
N PHE A 505 19.22 5.85 -0.38
CA PHE A 505 20.12 6.02 0.77
C PHE A 505 20.83 7.37 0.79
N HIS A 506 20.66 8.21 -0.24
CA HIS A 506 21.25 9.52 -0.32
C HIS A 506 20.35 10.57 0.36
N GLU A 507 20.89 11.42 1.22
CA GLU A 507 20.14 12.40 2.02
C GLU A 507 19.20 13.31 1.20
N VAL A 508 19.60 13.71 0.00
CA VAL A 508 18.83 14.59 -0.88
C VAL A 508 18.06 13.81 -1.92
N ASP A 509 18.70 12.83 -2.57
CA ASP A 509 18.12 12.11 -3.72
C ASP A 509 17.01 11.12 -3.31
N THR A 510 16.94 10.72 -2.04
CA THR A 510 15.90 9.78 -1.54
C THR A 510 14.48 10.29 -1.73
N TYR A 511 14.29 11.61 -1.78
CA TYR A 511 13.03 12.29 -2.03
C TYR A 511 13.24 13.44 -3.01
N THR A 512 12.37 13.54 -4.01
CA THR A 512 12.38 14.65 -4.97
C THR A 512 11.00 15.31 -5.01
N SER A 513 10.92 16.60 -4.70
CA SER A 513 9.68 17.37 -4.79
C SER A 513 9.16 17.44 -6.24
N LEU A 514 7.87 17.61 -6.43
CA LEU A 514 7.30 17.78 -7.77
C LEU A 514 7.91 18.97 -8.52
N LYS A 515 8.18 20.07 -7.82
CA LYS A 515 8.88 21.24 -8.38
C LYS A 515 10.25 20.84 -8.95
N LYS A 516 11.03 20.11 -8.17
CA LYS A 516 12.35 19.63 -8.59
C LYS A 516 12.27 18.61 -9.72
N GLN A 517 11.29 17.70 -9.67
CA GLN A 517 11.04 16.76 -10.77
C GLN A 517 10.76 17.49 -12.09
N HIS A 518 9.92 18.52 -12.05
CA HIS A 518 9.66 19.36 -13.22
C HIS A 518 10.93 20.04 -13.74
N MET A 519 11.71 20.67 -12.87
CA MET A 519 12.97 21.31 -13.25
C MET A 519 13.95 20.32 -13.91
N MET A 520 14.10 19.14 -13.33
CA MET A 520 14.94 18.08 -13.91
C MET A 520 14.44 17.64 -15.29
N MET A 521 13.13 17.47 -15.45
CA MET A 521 12.50 17.13 -16.71
C MET A 521 12.73 18.21 -17.77
N VAL A 522 12.56 19.47 -17.41
CA VAL A 522 12.81 20.61 -18.30
C VAL A 522 14.27 20.63 -18.76
N LEU A 523 15.23 20.48 -17.84
CA LEU A 523 16.68 20.50 -18.20
C LEU A 523 17.04 19.39 -19.22
N VAL A 524 16.51 18.18 -19.04
CA VAL A 524 16.78 17.07 -19.95
C VAL A 524 16.11 17.31 -21.31
N ASN A 525 14.87 17.76 -21.33
CA ASN A 525 14.13 18.06 -22.56
C ASN A 525 14.74 19.23 -23.34
N GLU A 526 15.12 20.30 -22.64
CA GLU A 526 15.77 21.48 -23.26
C GLU A 526 17.15 21.14 -23.83
N PHE A 527 17.93 20.31 -23.13
CA PHE A 527 19.17 19.79 -23.71
C PHE A 527 18.92 19.10 -25.03
N PHE A 528 17.95 18.19 -25.09
CA PHE A 528 17.65 17.45 -26.32
C PHE A 528 17.14 18.37 -27.44
N ASP A 529 16.23 19.30 -27.15
CA ASP A 529 15.69 20.23 -28.15
C ASP A 529 16.74 21.13 -28.73
N ARG A 530 17.47 21.82 -27.87
CA ARG A 530 18.52 22.76 -28.28
C ARG A 530 19.66 22.06 -29.02
N ALA A 531 20.06 20.87 -28.56
CA ALA A 531 21.07 20.06 -29.23
C ALA A 531 20.56 19.54 -30.62
N THR A 532 19.29 19.17 -30.70
CA THR A 532 18.67 18.74 -31.96
C THR A 532 18.65 19.87 -32.99
N ASP A 533 18.27 21.07 -32.59
CA ASP A 533 18.22 22.24 -33.45
C ASP A 533 19.64 22.65 -33.85
N ALA A 534 20.58 22.70 -32.92
CA ALA A 534 21.99 22.95 -33.20
C ALA A 534 22.60 21.95 -34.21
N LEU A 535 22.24 20.67 -34.06
CA LEU A 535 22.70 19.60 -34.99
C LEU A 535 22.16 19.82 -36.41
N LYS A 536 20.89 20.22 -36.54
CA LYS A 536 20.27 20.58 -37.84
C LYS A 536 20.99 21.77 -38.49
N ASP A 537 21.40 22.74 -37.67
CA ASP A 537 22.10 23.95 -38.07
C ASP A 537 23.60 23.73 -38.30
N GLY A 538 24.09 22.50 -38.20
CA GLY A 538 25.44 22.10 -38.55
C GLY A 538 26.45 22.02 -37.41
N ALA A 539 26.00 22.05 -36.14
CA ALA A 539 26.88 21.80 -35.00
C ALA A 539 27.44 20.36 -34.99
N SER A 540 28.62 20.16 -34.42
CA SER A 540 29.23 18.84 -34.30
C SER A 540 28.51 18.00 -33.24
N LEU A 541 28.04 16.80 -33.62
CA LEU A 541 27.47 15.85 -32.67
C LEU A 541 28.41 15.58 -31.50
N GLN A 542 29.71 15.36 -31.76
CA GLN A 542 30.68 15.07 -30.72
C GLN A 542 30.80 16.20 -29.69
N LYS A 543 30.74 17.45 -30.13
CA LYS A 543 30.75 18.60 -29.22
C LYS A 543 29.47 18.66 -28.39
N LEU A 544 28.29 18.38 -28.98
CA LEU A 544 27.00 18.37 -28.29
C LEU A 544 26.94 17.29 -27.22
N ILE A 545 27.37 16.07 -27.52
CA ILE A 545 27.30 14.97 -26.54
C ILE A 545 28.35 15.04 -25.44
N SER A 546 29.47 15.76 -25.66
CA SER A 546 30.55 15.92 -24.69
C SER A 546 30.49 17.22 -23.89
N MET A 547 29.40 17.99 -23.98
CA MET A 547 29.23 19.23 -23.23
C MET A 547 29.29 19.01 -21.71
N PRO A 548 30.15 19.76 -20.97
CA PRO A 548 30.25 19.64 -19.51
C PRO A 548 28.94 19.91 -18.75
N VAL A 549 28.03 20.70 -19.33
CA VAL A 549 26.73 20.99 -18.71
C VAL A 549 25.88 19.72 -18.49
N ARG A 550 26.11 18.67 -19.26
CA ARG A 550 25.42 17.39 -19.06
C ARG A 550 25.71 16.78 -17.70
N GLU A 551 26.92 16.96 -17.17
CA GLU A 551 27.25 16.53 -15.82
C GLU A 551 26.50 17.39 -14.78
N GLN A 552 26.33 18.68 -15.01
CA GLN A 552 25.54 19.56 -14.12
C GLN A 552 24.07 19.16 -14.14
N ILE A 553 23.50 18.84 -15.29
CA ILE A 553 22.14 18.32 -15.42
C ILE A 553 21.99 17.01 -14.60
N GLY A 554 22.94 16.08 -14.74
CA GLY A 554 22.92 14.82 -14.00
C GLY A 554 23.09 14.98 -12.50
N ARG A 555 23.81 16.00 -12.05
CA ARG A 555 24.00 16.33 -10.63
C ARG A 555 22.87 17.15 -10.02
N PHE A 556 21.96 17.67 -10.81
CA PHE A 556 20.84 18.48 -10.31
C PHE A 556 19.99 17.73 -9.29
N LYS A 557 19.92 16.40 -9.38
CA LYS A 557 19.25 15.54 -8.39
C LYS A 557 19.78 15.68 -6.95
N TYR A 558 20.99 16.18 -6.76
CA TYR A 558 21.61 16.41 -5.46
C TYR A 558 21.47 17.85 -4.94
N VAL A 559 20.82 18.73 -5.71
CA VAL A 559 20.56 20.11 -5.30
C VAL A 559 19.47 20.14 -4.23
N THR A 560 19.70 20.88 -3.16
CA THR A 560 18.72 21.04 -2.07
C THR A 560 17.58 21.98 -2.46
N GLU A 561 16.42 21.82 -1.82
CA GLU A 561 15.19 22.57 -2.18
C GLU A 561 15.36 24.10 -2.10
N ASP A 562 16.20 24.60 -1.19
CA ASP A 562 16.50 26.02 -0.99
C ASP A 562 17.32 26.65 -2.13
N LYS A 563 18.02 25.85 -2.94
CA LYS A 563 18.90 26.30 -4.02
C LYS A 563 18.35 26.00 -5.43
N LEU A 564 17.17 25.41 -5.53
CA LEU A 564 16.64 24.93 -6.82
C LEU A 564 16.57 26.03 -7.89
N ASP A 565 16.01 27.18 -7.56
CA ASP A 565 15.77 28.26 -8.54
C ASP A 565 17.10 28.88 -9.03
N GLU A 566 18.07 29.03 -8.15
CA GLU A 566 19.39 29.57 -8.49
C GLU A 566 20.18 28.59 -9.37
N GLU A 567 20.28 27.34 -8.95
CA GLU A 567 21.00 26.29 -9.67
C GLU A 567 20.36 25.99 -11.02
N PHE A 568 19.02 25.96 -11.09
CA PHE A 568 18.30 25.77 -12.34
C PHE A 568 18.67 26.85 -13.36
N LYS A 569 18.61 28.12 -12.95
CA LYS A 569 18.97 29.24 -13.81
C LYS A 569 20.42 29.16 -14.29
N GLN A 570 21.34 28.82 -13.40
CA GLN A 570 22.76 28.69 -13.72
C GLN A 570 23.00 27.56 -14.76
N VAL A 571 22.35 26.41 -14.59
CA VAL A 571 22.48 25.27 -15.51
C VAL A 571 21.87 25.61 -16.87
N ASP A 572 20.71 26.29 -16.92
CA ASP A 572 20.06 26.70 -18.16
C ASP A 572 20.90 27.73 -18.94
N GLU A 573 21.47 28.73 -18.24
CA GLU A 573 22.39 29.70 -18.86
C GLU A 573 23.66 29.02 -19.38
N THR A 574 24.22 28.07 -18.65
CA THR A 574 25.38 27.28 -19.05
C THR A 574 25.08 26.43 -20.28
N LEU A 575 23.91 25.80 -20.32
CA LEU A 575 23.42 25.03 -21.48
C LEU A 575 23.36 25.91 -22.72
N SER A 576 22.75 27.09 -22.62
CA SER A 576 22.64 28.04 -23.71
C SER A 576 24.02 28.49 -24.25
N ALA A 577 24.95 28.78 -23.36
CA ALA A 577 26.30 29.19 -23.72
C ALA A 577 27.09 28.07 -24.40
N GLN A 578 26.99 26.85 -23.93
CA GLN A 578 27.70 25.70 -24.49
C GLN A 578 27.11 25.25 -25.83
N ILE A 579 25.80 25.33 -26.02
CA ILE A 579 25.15 25.12 -27.31
C ILE A 579 25.67 26.12 -28.35
N ALA A 580 25.76 27.41 -27.99
CA ALA A 580 26.28 28.45 -28.87
C ALA A 580 27.78 28.19 -29.24
N ALA A 581 28.57 27.72 -28.29
CA ALA A 581 30.00 27.37 -28.50
C ALA A 581 30.19 26.13 -29.39
N ALA A 582 29.19 25.26 -29.52
CA ALA A 582 29.29 24.06 -30.37
C ALA A 582 29.38 24.37 -31.87
N PHE A 583 29.02 25.59 -32.27
CA PHE A 583 29.16 26.07 -33.67
C PHE A 583 30.55 26.65 -33.96
N VAL A 584 31.35 26.98 -32.98
CA VAL A 584 32.67 27.57 -33.20
C VAL A 584 33.59 26.48 -33.76
N LYS A 585 34.11 26.70 -35.00
CA LYS A 585 35.19 25.87 -35.53
C LYS A 585 36.42 26.11 -34.65
N GLU A 586 37.05 25.04 -34.16
CA GLU A 586 38.42 25.15 -33.65
C GLU A 586 39.27 25.66 -34.78
N GLU A 587 39.78 26.90 -34.69
CA GLU A 587 40.91 27.36 -35.52
C GLU A 587 42.09 26.50 -35.11
N GLY A 588 42.43 25.55 -35.97
CA GLY A 588 43.57 24.63 -35.85
C GLY A 588 44.93 25.31 -35.95
#